data_4198b31e66904020152449cb3bb6577a
#
_entry.id   4198b31e66904020152449cb3bb6577a
#
_cell.length_a   1.000
_cell.length_b   1.000
_cell.length_c   1.000
_cell.angle_alpha   90.00
_cell.angle_beta   90.00
_cell.angle_gamma   90.00
#
_symmetry.space_group_name_H-M   'P 1'
#
loop_
_entity.id
_entity.type
_entity.pdbx_description
1 polymer ?
#
loop_
_entity_poly.entity_id
_entity_poly.type
_entity_poly.pdbx_seq_one_letter_code
_entity_poly.pdbx_strand_id
1 'polypeptide(L)'
;MTTTPMRVAVLASGGGTNLQALLDACRGDAPARVALVVSNKASAGALDRARAAGVPTDLLRDPADGPALRRLLEAHRIDLVVLAGYLKLVPEDVVQAFEGRMINIHPALLPSFGGHGMYGRRVHEAVLASGATVSGPTVHLVSAEYDRGPIVAQWPVPVAPDDTPETLAARVLAVEHQLLPAVVLEAARHGRVVRLPAAGAGFSVGPEASRIAGALTPTDS
;
A
#
# COMPACT_ATOMS: atom_id res chain seq x y z
N MET A 1 7.86 -28.28 -7.22
CA MET A 1 8.27 -27.31 -8.24
C MET A 1 8.39 -25.96 -7.57
N THR A 2 9.59 -25.43 -7.40
CA THR A 2 9.81 -24.10 -6.82
C THR A 2 9.39 -23.07 -7.88
N THR A 3 8.20 -22.50 -7.69
CA THR A 3 7.77 -21.36 -8.52
C THR A 3 8.67 -20.17 -8.24
N THR A 4 9.15 -19.51 -9.29
CA THR A 4 9.93 -18.27 -9.14
C THR A 4 9.07 -17.23 -8.42
N PRO A 5 9.53 -16.61 -7.32
CA PRO A 5 8.74 -15.65 -6.59
C PRO A 5 8.43 -14.40 -7.44
N MET A 6 7.22 -13.85 -7.31
CA MET A 6 6.79 -12.60 -7.95
C MET A 6 7.74 -11.46 -7.56
N ARG A 7 8.25 -10.75 -8.53
CA ARG A 7 9.19 -9.62 -8.31
C ARG A 7 8.44 -8.32 -8.14
N VAL A 8 8.54 -7.74 -6.95
CA VAL A 8 7.81 -6.53 -6.56
C VAL A 8 8.75 -5.32 -6.56
N ALA A 9 8.35 -4.24 -7.24
CA ALA A 9 8.95 -2.93 -7.03
C ALA A 9 8.09 -2.11 -6.07
N VAL A 10 8.73 -1.39 -5.15
CA VAL A 10 8.04 -0.48 -4.23
C VAL A 10 8.47 0.95 -4.51
N LEU A 11 7.51 1.83 -4.80
CA LEU A 11 7.71 3.27 -4.96
C LEU A 11 7.30 3.97 -3.65
N ALA A 12 8.18 4.80 -3.09
CA ALA A 12 7.94 5.50 -1.82
C ALA A 12 8.62 6.87 -1.80
N SER A 13 7.99 7.86 -1.13
CA SER A 13 8.52 9.23 -0.98
C SER A 13 8.90 9.58 0.47
N GLY A 14 8.68 8.68 1.43
CA GLY A 14 8.78 8.94 2.87
C GLY A 14 9.51 7.86 3.66
N GLY A 15 9.11 7.68 4.92
CA GLY A 15 9.77 6.81 5.91
C GLY A 15 9.77 5.31 5.60
N GLY A 16 8.83 4.83 4.74
CA GLY A 16 8.81 3.46 4.23
C GLY A 16 8.34 2.40 5.24
N THR A 17 7.40 2.71 6.12
CA THR A 17 6.87 1.73 7.09
C THR A 17 6.07 0.63 6.40
N ASN A 18 5.27 0.95 5.39
CA ASN A 18 4.60 -0.03 4.52
C ASN A 18 5.61 -0.87 3.72
N LEU A 19 6.71 -0.27 3.24
CA LEU A 19 7.81 -1.03 2.65
C LEU A 19 8.39 -2.02 3.66
N GLN A 20 8.60 -1.62 4.91
CA GLN A 20 9.11 -2.53 5.94
C GLN A 20 8.19 -3.73 6.13
N ALA A 21 6.87 -3.50 6.21
CA ALA A 21 5.90 -4.59 6.32
C ALA A 21 5.97 -5.57 5.12
N LEU A 22 6.18 -5.05 3.90
CA LEU A 22 6.41 -5.88 2.71
C LEU A 22 7.74 -6.64 2.78
N LEU A 23 8.83 -5.98 3.19
CA LEU A 23 10.14 -6.62 3.35
C LEU A 23 10.06 -7.78 4.35
N ASP A 24 9.32 -7.62 5.44
CA ASP A 24 9.18 -8.64 6.46
C ASP A 24 8.31 -9.82 5.98
N ALA A 25 7.23 -9.54 5.26
CA ALA A 25 6.31 -10.56 4.74
C ALA A 25 6.86 -11.33 3.53
N CYS A 26 7.76 -10.72 2.75
CA CYS A 26 8.32 -11.29 1.51
C CYS A 26 9.70 -11.93 1.72
N ARG A 27 9.95 -12.52 2.89
CA ARG A 27 11.21 -13.22 3.22
C ARG A 27 11.11 -14.73 2.97
N GLY A 28 12.29 -15.37 2.86
CA GLY A 28 12.40 -16.82 2.75
C GLY A 28 11.68 -17.37 1.53
N ASP A 29 10.82 -18.36 1.76
CA ASP A 29 10.05 -19.06 0.72
C ASP A 29 8.74 -18.37 0.34
N ALA A 30 8.59 -17.08 0.68
CA ALA A 30 7.40 -16.32 0.31
C ALA A 30 7.21 -16.31 -1.23
N PRO A 31 5.96 -16.35 -1.73
CA PRO A 31 5.67 -16.36 -3.16
C PRO A 31 6.00 -15.03 -3.86
N ALA A 32 6.31 -13.98 -3.10
CA ALA A 32 6.75 -12.67 -3.59
C ALA A 32 8.07 -12.25 -2.96
N ARG A 33 8.83 -11.40 -3.64
CA ARG A 33 10.01 -10.73 -3.08
C ARG A 33 10.08 -9.28 -3.51
N VAL A 34 10.47 -8.37 -2.63
CA VAL A 34 10.80 -6.99 -3.00
C VAL A 34 12.14 -7.02 -3.76
N ALA A 35 12.11 -6.65 -5.04
CA ALA A 35 13.24 -6.76 -5.95
C ALA A 35 13.85 -5.39 -6.31
N LEU A 36 13.12 -4.29 -6.04
CA LEU A 36 13.54 -2.92 -6.29
C LEU A 36 12.77 -1.96 -5.39
N VAL A 37 13.44 -0.93 -4.89
CA VAL A 37 12.79 0.22 -4.25
C VAL A 37 13.21 1.49 -4.97
N VAL A 38 12.22 2.28 -5.40
CA VAL A 38 12.43 3.55 -6.09
C VAL A 38 11.87 4.70 -5.26
N SER A 39 12.61 5.78 -5.15
CA SER A 39 12.13 7.01 -4.53
C SER A 39 12.40 8.22 -5.43
N ASN A 40 11.53 9.22 -5.33
CA ASN A 40 11.76 10.54 -5.92
C ASN A 40 12.49 11.50 -4.96
N LYS A 41 12.85 11.04 -3.76
CA LYS A 41 13.55 11.81 -2.73
C LYS A 41 14.76 11.04 -2.21
N ALA A 42 15.94 11.64 -2.31
CA ALA A 42 17.17 11.02 -1.82
C ALA A 42 17.16 10.79 -0.29
N SER A 43 16.41 11.64 0.44
CA SER A 43 16.26 11.57 1.91
C SER A 43 15.14 10.65 2.37
N ALA A 44 14.52 9.87 1.47
CA ALA A 44 13.44 8.94 1.86
C ALA A 44 14.00 7.80 2.71
N GLY A 45 13.52 7.63 3.95
CA GLY A 45 13.89 6.52 4.83
C GLY A 45 13.57 5.13 4.23
N ALA A 46 12.68 5.07 3.25
CA ALA A 46 12.41 3.87 2.48
C ALA A 46 13.67 3.32 1.79
N LEU A 47 14.56 4.20 1.28
CA LEU A 47 15.82 3.78 0.65
C LEU A 47 16.77 3.15 1.67
N ASP A 48 16.83 3.68 2.89
CA ASP A 48 17.69 3.13 3.95
C ASP A 48 17.20 1.76 4.41
N ARG A 49 15.88 1.59 4.54
CA ARG A 49 15.27 0.28 4.84
C ARG A 49 15.57 -0.76 3.77
N ALA A 50 15.46 -0.38 2.50
CA ALA A 50 15.76 -1.26 1.38
C ALA A 50 17.23 -1.67 1.38
N ARG A 51 18.17 -0.73 1.56
CA ARG A 51 19.61 -1.01 1.65
C ARG A 51 19.95 -1.94 2.82
N ALA A 52 19.35 -1.69 3.99
CA ALA A 52 19.52 -2.55 5.17
C ALA A 52 19.01 -3.99 4.93
N ALA A 53 18.00 -4.14 4.07
CA ALA A 53 17.47 -5.45 3.66
C ALA A 53 18.19 -6.06 2.43
N GLY A 54 19.25 -5.42 1.91
CA GLY A 54 19.97 -5.88 0.72
C GLY A 54 19.18 -5.77 -0.60
N VAL A 55 18.13 -4.93 -0.62
CA VAL A 55 17.30 -4.71 -1.81
C VAL A 55 17.87 -3.57 -2.65
N PRO A 56 18.01 -3.74 -3.98
CA PRO A 56 18.40 -2.68 -4.89
C PRO A 56 17.53 -1.43 -4.75
N THR A 57 18.17 -0.24 -4.81
CA THR A 57 17.49 1.05 -4.71
C THR A 57 17.84 1.94 -5.88
N ASP A 58 16.89 2.78 -6.30
CA ASP A 58 17.14 3.81 -7.29
C ASP A 58 16.46 5.14 -6.93
N LEU A 59 16.97 6.24 -7.48
CA LEU A 59 16.46 7.58 -7.28
C LEU A 59 15.93 8.14 -8.60
N LEU A 60 14.61 8.17 -8.74
CA LEU A 60 13.93 8.83 -9.86
C LEU A 60 13.87 10.34 -9.58
N ARG A 61 14.88 11.09 -10.03
CA ARG A 61 15.02 12.53 -9.76
C ARG A 61 13.88 13.34 -10.36
N ASP A 62 13.47 12.99 -11.57
CA ASP A 62 12.28 13.54 -12.22
C ASP A 62 11.13 12.51 -12.16
N PRO A 63 10.12 12.71 -11.32
CA PRO A 63 8.97 11.82 -11.25
C PRO A 63 8.14 11.75 -12.53
N ALA A 64 8.31 12.72 -13.44
CA ALA A 64 7.62 12.76 -14.72
C ALA A 64 8.37 11.98 -15.84
N ASP A 65 9.62 11.52 -15.57
CA ASP A 65 10.39 10.72 -16.54
C ASP A 65 9.86 9.26 -16.57
N GLY A 66 8.75 9.06 -17.28
CA GLY A 66 8.14 7.74 -17.50
C GLY A 66 9.10 6.75 -18.14
N PRO A 67 9.80 7.10 -19.22
CA PRO A 67 10.82 6.25 -19.83
C PRO A 67 11.92 5.78 -18.88
N ALA A 68 12.40 6.64 -17.98
CA ALA A 68 13.39 6.24 -16.98
C ALA A 68 12.82 5.25 -15.97
N LEU A 69 11.62 5.53 -15.43
CA LEU A 69 10.96 4.62 -14.50
C LEU A 69 10.69 3.26 -15.17
N ARG A 70 10.16 3.26 -16.38
CA ARG A 70 9.88 2.03 -17.13
C ARG A 70 11.14 1.19 -17.35
N ARG A 71 12.26 1.80 -17.79
CA ARG A 71 13.54 1.11 -17.95
C ARG A 71 14.02 0.45 -16.64
N LEU A 72 13.87 1.13 -15.50
CA LEU A 72 14.21 0.58 -14.19
C LEU A 72 13.37 -0.66 -13.87
N LEU A 73 12.06 -0.57 -14.05
CA LEU A 73 11.13 -1.67 -13.77
C LEU A 73 11.41 -2.88 -14.68
N GLU A 74 11.66 -2.65 -15.97
CA GLU A 74 11.97 -3.70 -16.96
C GLU A 74 13.34 -4.35 -16.67
N ALA A 75 14.40 -3.57 -16.39
CA ALA A 75 15.73 -4.08 -16.07
C ALA A 75 15.71 -4.99 -14.83
N HIS A 76 14.87 -4.68 -13.87
CA HIS A 76 14.66 -5.52 -12.67
C HIS A 76 13.60 -6.60 -12.85
N ARG A 77 13.02 -6.77 -14.05
CA ARG A 77 11.99 -7.78 -14.38
C ARG A 77 10.86 -7.74 -13.36
N ILE A 78 10.28 -6.56 -13.14
CA ILE A 78 9.23 -6.37 -12.15
C ILE A 78 7.90 -6.90 -12.67
N ASP A 79 7.25 -7.72 -11.84
CA ASP A 79 5.93 -8.30 -12.12
C ASP A 79 4.81 -7.41 -11.57
N LEU A 80 5.02 -6.82 -10.37
CA LEU A 80 4.05 -6.00 -9.65
C LEU A 80 4.70 -4.71 -9.14
N VAL A 81 4.07 -3.58 -9.34
CA VAL A 81 4.47 -2.29 -8.77
C VAL A 81 3.54 -1.92 -7.61
N VAL A 82 4.11 -1.52 -6.49
CA VAL A 82 3.39 -1.09 -5.29
C VAL A 82 3.75 0.35 -4.96
N LEU A 83 2.76 1.23 -4.93
CA LEU A 83 2.91 2.58 -4.41
C LEU A 83 2.63 2.55 -2.90
N ALA A 84 3.65 2.81 -2.09
CA ALA A 84 3.58 2.79 -0.62
C ALA A 84 4.00 4.16 -0.06
N GLY A 85 3.08 5.11 -0.12
CA GLY A 85 3.36 6.51 0.22
C GLY A 85 4.23 7.22 -0.85
N TYR A 86 3.99 6.92 -2.12
CA TYR A 86 4.57 7.66 -3.25
C TYR A 86 3.67 8.85 -3.59
N LEU A 87 4.18 10.06 -3.39
CA LEU A 87 3.38 11.30 -3.41
C LEU A 87 3.33 11.98 -4.79
N LYS A 88 3.74 11.30 -5.84
CA LYS A 88 3.72 11.81 -7.21
C LYS A 88 2.81 10.96 -8.09
N LEU A 89 2.22 11.60 -9.10
CA LEU A 89 1.52 10.86 -10.12
C LEU A 89 2.53 10.00 -10.91
N VAL A 90 2.18 8.75 -11.16
CA VAL A 90 2.98 7.90 -12.04
C VAL A 90 2.66 8.29 -13.48
N PRO A 91 3.66 8.47 -14.36
CA PRO A 91 3.44 8.76 -15.76
C PRO A 91 2.51 7.76 -16.44
N GLU A 92 1.62 8.26 -17.29
CA GLU A 92 0.55 7.45 -17.90
C GLU A 92 1.08 6.29 -18.74
N ASP A 93 2.17 6.48 -19.45
CA ASP A 93 2.84 5.44 -20.23
C ASP A 93 3.32 4.26 -19.36
N VAL A 94 3.75 4.55 -18.12
CA VAL A 94 4.13 3.52 -17.14
C VAL A 94 2.88 2.83 -16.57
N VAL A 95 1.82 3.60 -16.27
CA VAL A 95 0.55 3.03 -15.80
C VAL A 95 -0.02 2.07 -16.85
N GLN A 96 -0.01 2.47 -18.13
CA GLN A 96 -0.45 1.61 -19.24
C GLN A 96 0.41 0.36 -19.39
N ALA A 97 1.75 0.48 -19.32
CA ALA A 97 2.66 -0.65 -19.41
C ALA A 97 2.49 -1.67 -18.28
N PHE A 98 2.02 -1.22 -17.11
CA PHE A 98 1.76 -2.04 -15.92
C PHE A 98 0.26 -2.13 -15.59
N GLU A 99 -0.62 -2.02 -16.58
CA GLU A 99 -2.07 -2.16 -16.38
C GLU A 99 -2.41 -3.46 -15.66
N GLY A 100 -3.24 -3.37 -14.62
CA GLY A 100 -3.59 -4.51 -13.76
C GLY A 100 -2.46 -5.03 -12.86
N ARG A 101 -1.24 -4.44 -12.94
CA ARG A 101 -0.04 -4.85 -12.21
C ARG A 101 0.60 -3.69 -11.42
N MET A 102 -0.19 -2.67 -11.09
CA MET A 102 0.23 -1.55 -10.26
C MET A 102 -0.85 -1.25 -9.23
N ILE A 103 -0.49 -1.29 -7.95
CA ILE A 103 -1.40 -1.03 -6.82
C ILE A 103 -0.89 0.12 -5.96
N ASN A 104 -1.82 0.81 -5.32
CA ASN A 104 -1.53 1.84 -4.31
C ASN A 104 -2.25 1.50 -3.01
N ILE A 105 -1.65 1.86 -1.87
CA ILE A 105 -2.33 1.87 -0.58
C ILE A 105 -2.65 3.31 -0.20
N HIS A 106 -3.93 3.58 0.08
CA HIS A 106 -4.46 4.87 0.49
C HIS A 106 -5.05 4.79 1.90
N PRO A 107 -4.79 5.76 2.79
CA PRO A 107 -5.14 5.65 4.22
C PRO A 107 -6.60 6.03 4.54
N ALA A 108 -7.52 5.91 3.58
CA ALA A 108 -8.96 6.08 3.80
C ALA A 108 -9.77 5.06 2.99
N LEU A 109 -11.07 4.95 3.30
CA LEU A 109 -12.01 4.13 2.55
C LEU A 109 -12.43 4.88 1.28
N LEU A 110 -11.79 4.55 0.15
CA LEU A 110 -12.18 5.09 -1.15
C LEU A 110 -13.61 4.69 -1.52
N PRO A 111 -14.33 5.51 -2.28
CA PRO A 111 -13.89 6.73 -2.99
C PRO A 111 -13.82 8.00 -2.13
N SER A 112 -14.18 7.93 -0.84
CA SER A 112 -14.13 9.10 0.04
C SER A 112 -12.69 9.43 0.45
N PHE A 113 -12.41 10.73 0.64
CA PHE A 113 -11.10 11.22 1.12
C PHE A 113 -9.91 10.83 0.24
N GLY A 114 -10.13 10.59 -1.06
CA GLY A 114 -9.08 10.36 -2.07
C GLY A 114 -8.93 11.53 -3.02
N GLY A 115 -7.93 11.43 -3.92
CA GLY A 115 -7.68 12.40 -4.97
C GLY A 115 -6.52 13.35 -4.67
N HIS A 116 -6.33 14.34 -5.56
CA HIS A 116 -5.20 15.26 -5.49
C HIS A 116 -5.10 15.99 -4.14
N GLY A 117 -3.94 15.95 -3.51
CA GLY A 117 -3.68 16.61 -2.21
C GLY A 117 -4.10 15.81 -0.98
N MET A 118 -4.79 14.68 -1.15
CA MET A 118 -5.23 13.79 -0.07
C MET A 118 -4.16 12.76 0.25
N TYR A 119 -3.24 13.12 1.16
CA TYR A 119 -2.16 12.22 1.62
C TYR A 119 -1.72 12.55 3.04
N GLY A 120 -1.16 11.56 3.73
CA GLY A 120 -0.61 11.69 5.07
C GLY A 120 -1.66 12.21 6.08
N ARG A 121 -1.24 13.12 6.95
CA ARG A 121 -2.09 13.70 8.01
C ARG A 121 -3.40 14.32 7.50
N ARG A 122 -3.37 14.95 6.30
CA ARG A 122 -4.55 15.63 5.72
C ARG A 122 -5.75 14.71 5.52
N VAL A 123 -5.50 13.43 5.20
CA VAL A 123 -6.57 12.45 5.03
C VAL A 123 -7.31 12.26 6.35
N HIS A 124 -6.57 12.06 7.45
CA HIS A 124 -7.16 11.83 8.77
C HIS A 124 -7.86 13.08 9.31
N GLU A 125 -7.31 14.26 9.06
CA GLU A 125 -7.96 15.54 9.35
C GLU A 125 -9.31 15.66 8.62
N ALA A 126 -9.35 15.30 7.34
CA ALA A 126 -10.59 15.35 6.55
C ALA A 126 -11.62 14.32 7.04
N VAL A 127 -11.19 13.11 7.40
CA VAL A 127 -12.07 12.09 7.99
C VAL A 127 -12.70 12.61 9.28
N LEU A 128 -11.90 13.12 10.21
CA LEU A 128 -12.39 13.64 11.49
C LEU A 128 -13.32 14.84 11.30
N ALA A 129 -12.96 15.78 10.42
CA ALA A 129 -13.77 16.95 10.12
C ALA A 129 -15.12 16.61 9.48
N SER A 130 -15.23 15.46 8.79
CA SER A 130 -16.48 14.99 8.18
C SER A 130 -17.47 14.38 9.17
N GLY A 131 -17.04 14.07 10.40
CA GLY A 131 -17.83 13.33 11.38
C GLY A 131 -18.01 11.85 11.04
N ALA A 132 -17.20 11.28 10.15
CA ALA A 132 -17.24 9.85 9.83
C ALA A 132 -16.89 9.01 11.07
N THR A 133 -17.67 7.96 11.33
CA THR A 133 -17.46 7.03 12.44
C THR A 133 -16.59 5.82 12.05
N VAL A 134 -16.30 5.68 10.76
CA VAL A 134 -15.49 4.60 10.19
C VAL A 134 -14.48 5.17 9.18
N SER A 135 -13.24 4.74 9.26
CA SER A 135 -12.17 4.99 8.30
C SER A 135 -11.49 3.66 7.94
N GLY A 136 -10.28 3.69 7.40
CA GLY A 136 -9.49 2.48 7.12
C GLY A 136 -8.76 2.54 5.79
N PRO A 137 -7.76 1.70 5.57
CA PRO A 137 -7.00 1.70 4.33
C PRO A 137 -7.76 1.07 3.16
N THR A 138 -7.42 1.54 1.97
CA THR A 138 -7.82 0.95 0.69
C THR A 138 -6.58 0.58 -0.12
N VAL A 139 -6.51 -0.64 -0.61
CA VAL A 139 -5.62 -1.01 -1.72
C VAL A 139 -6.44 -1.00 -2.99
N HIS A 140 -5.94 -0.30 -4.01
CA HIS A 140 -6.61 -0.18 -5.31
C HIS A 140 -5.61 -0.28 -6.46
N LEU A 141 -6.08 -0.62 -7.66
CA LEU A 141 -5.28 -0.52 -8.87
C LEU A 141 -4.99 0.96 -9.18
N VAL A 142 -3.79 1.24 -9.67
CA VAL A 142 -3.42 2.60 -10.08
C VAL A 142 -4.02 2.89 -11.46
N SER A 143 -4.53 4.10 -11.62
CA SER A 143 -5.02 4.67 -12.88
C SER A 143 -4.30 5.99 -13.18
N ALA A 144 -4.63 6.61 -14.31
CA ALA A 144 -4.08 7.92 -14.69
C ALA A 144 -4.49 9.07 -13.73
N GLU A 145 -5.50 8.85 -12.89
CA GLU A 145 -5.99 9.81 -11.91
C GLU A 145 -5.67 9.34 -10.48
N TYR A 146 -5.44 10.29 -9.57
CA TYR A 146 -5.22 9.98 -8.16
C TYR A 146 -6.42 9.24 -7.55
N ASP A 147 -6.16 8.08 -6.95
CA ASP A 147 -7.08 7.29 -6.12
C ASP A 147 -8.41 6.91 -6.80
N ARG A 148 -8.44 6.80 -8.16
CA ARG A 148 -9.64 6.50 -8.97
C ARG A 148 -9.68 5.09 -9.53
N GLY A 149 -8.63 4.32 -9.40
CA GLY A 149 -8.59 2.95 -9.91
C GLY A 149 -9.47 1.98 -9.13
N PRO A 150 -9.76 0.80 -9.71
CA PRO A 150 -10.60 -0.23 -9.09
C PRO A 150 -10.09 -0.67 -7.72
N ILE A 151 -10.98 -0.76 -6.75
CA ILE A 151 -10.68 -1.22 -5.38
C ILE A 151 -10.36 -2.71 -5.41
N VAL A 152 -9.22 -3.07 -4.81
CA VAL A 152 -8.73 -4.44 -4.64
C VAL A 152 -9.10 -4.97 -3.25
N ALA A 153 -8.86 -4.18 -2.21
CA ALA A 153 -9.16 -4.54 -0.83
C ALA A 153 -9.38 -3.30 0.03
N GLN A 154 -10.23 -3.43 1.04
CA GLN A 154 -10.48 -2.40 2.05
C GLN A 154 -10.59 -3.04 3.42
N TRP A 155 -10.13 -2.31 4.45
CA TRP A 155 -10.27 -2.75 5.83
C TRP A 155 -10.80 -1.61 6.69
N PRO A 156 -12.04 -1.67 7.14
CA PRO A 156 -12.61 -0.63 7.99
C PRO A 156 -11.98 -0.66 9.40
N VAL A 157 -11.76 0.53 9.95
CA VAL A 157 -11.37 0.75 11.34
C VAL A 157 -12.31 1.78 11.97
N PRO A 158 -12.65 1.66 13.27
CA PRO A 158 -13.50 2.65 13.95
C PRO A 158 -12.76 3.98 14.09
N VAL A 159 -13.52 5.08 14.04
CA VAL A 159 -13.10 6.42 14.44
C VAL A 159 -13.66 6.67 15.82
N ALA A 160 -12.79 6.84 16.83
CA ALA A 160 -13.20 7.12 18.19
C ALA A 160 -13.57 8.61 18.38
N PRO A 161 -14.51 8.95 19.30
CA PRO A 161 -14.92 10.33 19.51
C PRO A 161 -13.79 11.28 19.95
N ASP A 162 -12.76 10.74 20.57
CA ASP A 162 -11.58 11.45 21.08
C ASP A 162 -10.35 11.33 20.16
N ASP A 163 -10.51 10.79 18.94
CA ASP A 163 -9.40 10.65 18.01
C ASP A 163 -8.83 12.01 17.59
N THR A 164 -7.52 12.07 17.58
CA THR A 164 -6.75 13.07 16.86
C THR A 164 -6.33 12.53 15.50
N PRO A 165 -5.87 13.36 14.55
CA PRO A 165 -5.31 12.87 13.30
C PRO A 165 -4.18 11.87 13.50
N GLU A 166 -3.38 12.01 14.55
CA GLU A 166 -2.28 11.13 14.89
C GLU A 166 -2.75 9.77 15.40
N THR A 167 -3.75 9.72 16.28
CA THR A 167 -4.28 8.45 16.83
C THR A 167 -4.99 7.66 15.77
N LEU A 168 -5.80 8.33 14.93
CA LEU A 168 -6.45 7.69 13.79
C LEU A 168 -5.42 7.20 12.77
N ALA A 169 -4.41 8.02 12.43
CA ALA A 169 -3.33 7.63 11.52
C ALA A 169 -2.59 6.38 12.01
N ALA A 170 -2.26 6.32 13.29
CA ALA A 170 -1.57 5.15 13.88
C ALA A 170 -2.44 3.88 13.77
N ARG A 171 -3.76 3.98 14.03
CA ARG A 171 -4.69 2.86 13.92
C ARG A 171 -4.84 2.39 12.48
N VAL A 172 -4.99 3.30 11.51
CA VAL A 172 -5.05 2.98 10.09
C VAL A 172 -3.74 2.34 9.62
N LEU A 173 -2.60 2.91 10.00
CA LEU A 173 -1.27 2.40 9.63
C LEU A 173 -1.03 0.96 10.12
N ALA A 174 -1.48 0.62 11.33
CA ALA A 174 -1.38 -0.74 11.86
C ALA A 174 -2.13 -1.76 10.98
N VAL A 175 -3.22 -1.34 10.37
CA VAL A 175 -4.00 -2.15 9.42
C VAL A 175 -3.37 -2.15 8.03
N GLU A 176 -2.80 -1.02 7.57
CA GLU A 176 -2.06 -0.97 6.31
C GLU A 176 -0.93 -2.00 6.27
N HIS A 177 -0.18 -2.13 7.38
CA HIS A 177 0.94 -3.07 7.53
C HIS A 177 0.52 -4.54 7.42
N GLN A 178 -0.77 -4.84 7.50
CA GLN A 178 -1.32 -6.18 7.33
C GLN A 178 -1.99 -6.34 5.97
N LEU A 179 -2.80 -5.35 5.57
CA LEU A 179 -3.59 -5.41 4.35
C LEU A 179 -2.68 -5.43 3.10
N LEU A 180 -1.69 -4.55 3.03
CA LEU A 180 -0.83 -4.44 1.85
C LEU A 180 0.00 -5.71 1.60
N PRO A 181 0.70 -6.30 2.60
CA PRO A 181 1.37 -7.57 2.42
C PRO A 181 0.43 -8.70 2.01
N ALA A 182 -0.76 -8.76 2.60
CA ALA A 182 -1.75 -9.78 2.26
C ALA A 182 -2.16 -9.71 0.78
N VAL A 183 -2.45 -8.50 0.27
CA VAL A 183 -2.78 -8.28 -1.15
C VAL A 183 -1.62 -8.71 -2.06
N VAL A 184 -0.38 -8.35 -1.72
CA VAL A 184 0.80 -8.69 -2.50
C VAL A 184 1.04 -10.20 -2.54
N LEU A 185 0.92 -10.88 -1.39
CA LEU A 185 1.11 -12.34 -1.32
C LEU A 185 0.01 -13.09 -2.08
N GLU A 186 -1.25 -12.64 -2.00
CA GLU A 186 -2.33 -13.22 -2.80
C GLU A 186 -2.14 -12.96 -4.30
N ALA A 187 -1.71 -11.77 -4.69
CA ALA A 187 -1.37 -11.50 -6.08
C ALA A 187 -0.28 -12.47 -6.58
N ALA A 188 0.73 -12.73 -5.76
CA ALA A 188 1.81 -13.64 -6.11
C ALA A 188 1.34 -15.10 -6.24
N ARG A 189 0.45 -15.57 -5.36
CA ARG A 189 -0.14 -16.93 -5.45
C ARG A 189 -0.95 -17.11 -6.73
N HIS A 190 -1.62 -16.07 -7.18
CA HIS A 190 -2.49 -16.10 -8.37
C HIS A 190 -1.81 -15.66 -9.66
N GLY A 191 -0.55 -15.16 -9.60
CA GLY A 191 0.16 -14.58 -10.74
C GLY A 191 -0.45 -13.27 -11.27
N ARG A 192 -1.40 -12.68 -10.56
CA ARG A 192 -2.10 -11.42 -10.91
C ARG A 192 -2.75 -10.80 -9.68
N VAL A 193 -3.02 -9.49 -9.73
CA VAL A 193 -3.82 -8.84 -8.69
C VAL A 193 -5.23 -9.41 -8.67
N VAL A 194 -5.70 -9.82 -7.50
CA VAL A 194 -7.04 -10.35 -7.27
C VAL A 194 -7.74 -9.50 -6.22
N ARG A 195 -9.05 -9.31 -6.39
CA ARG A 195 -9.86 -8.63 -5.40
C ARG A 195 -10.02 -9.52 -4.18
N LEU A 196 -9.72 -8.99 -3.00
CA LEU A 196 -9.95 -9.71 -1.74
C LEU A 196 -11.36 -9.42 -1.20
N PRO A 197 -11.98 -10.39 -0.52
CA PRO A 197 -13.24 -10.14 0.19
C PRO A 197 -13.05 -9.09 1.28
N ALA A 198 -14.12 -8.41 1.66
CA ALA A 198 -14.07 -7.46 2.77
C ALA A 198 -13.57 -8.15 4.05
N ALA A 199 -12.80 -7.43 4.86
CA ALA A 199 -12.32 -7.94 6.14
C ALA A 199 -13.51 -8.41 7.00
N GLY A 200 -13.42 -9.63 7.52
CA GLY A 200 -14.53 -10.31 8.23
C GLY A 200 -15.18 -11.48 7.48
N ALA A 201 -15.01 -11.59 6.17
CA ALA A 201 -15.51 -12.69 5.36
C ALA A 201 -14.44 -13.78 5.13
N GLY A 202 -13.88 -14.35 6.20
CA GLY A 202 -12.93 -15.48 6.10
C GLY A 202 -11.46 -15.10 5.90
N PHE A 203 -11.09 -13.83 6.01
CA PHE A 203 -9.70 -13.40 5.99
C PHE A 203 -9.10 -13.58 7.39
N SER A 204 -8.27 -14.61 7.58
CA SER A 204 -7.53 -14.84 8.82
C SER A 204 -6.31 -13.93 8.85
N VAL A 205 -6.39 -12.87 9.60
CA VAL A 205 -5.24 -12.04 9.97
C VAL A 205 -4.73 -12.47 11.34
N GLY A 206 -3.45 -12.29 11.58
CA GLY A 206 -2.82 -12.68 12.83
C GLY A 206 -3.50 -12.08 14.09
N PRO A 207 -3.19 -12.60 15.27
CA PRO A 207 -3.94 -12.34 16.52
C PRO A 207 -4.05 -10.88 16.96
N GLU A 208 -3.18 -10.00 16.51
CA GLU A 208 -3.26 -8.55 16.80
C GLU A 208 -4.39 -7.84 16.05
N ALA A 209 -4.67 -8.22 14.81
CA ALA A 209 -5.78 -7.63 14.04
C ALA A 209 -7.16 -8.09 14.53
N SER A 210 -7.26 -9.30 15.07
CA SER A 210 -8.49 -9.77 15.70
C SER A 210 -8.88 -8.93 16.93
N ARG A 211 -7.92 -8.33 17.64
CA ARG A 211 -8.20 -7.44 18.78
C ARG A 211 -8.76 -6.09 18.32
N ILE A 212 -8.35 -5.59 17.16
CA ILE A 212 -8.85 -4.33 16.59
C ILE A 212 -10.26 -4.54 16.03
N ALA A 213 -10.52 -5.68 15.40
CA ALA A 213 -11.84 -6.03 14.88
C ALA A 213 -12.86 -6.38 16.01
N GLY A 214 -12.37 -6.96 17.11
CA GLY A 214 -13.22 -7.33 18.28
C GLY A 214 -13.80 -6.15 19.06
N ALA A 215 -13.25 -4.94 18.88
CA ALA A 215 -13.80 -3.70 19.49
C ALA A 215 -15.11 -3.23 18.81
N LEU A 216 -15.57 -3.90 17.75
CA LEU A 216 -16.81 -3.59 17.03
C LEU A 216 -18.02 -4.43 17.43
N THR A 217 -17.89 -5.37 18.38
CA THR A 217 -19.06 -6.08 18.91
C THR A 217 -19.77 -5.18 19.93
N PRO A 218 -21.09 -4.87 19.72
CA PRO A 218 -21.87 -4.20 20.73
C PRO A 218 -21.87 -5.07 21.99
N THR A 219 -21.51 -4.51 23.13
CA THR A 219 -21.84 -5.11 24.42
C THR A 219 -23.36 -5.01 24.57
N ASP A 220 -24.04 -6.14 24.50
CA ASP A 220 -25.46 -6.24 24.87
C ASP A 220 -25.63 -5.71 26.29
N SER A 221 -26.45 -4.69 26.44
CA SER A 221 -27.09 -4.25 27.70
C SER A 221 -28.53 -3.88 27.42
#